data_b14c60c21bf3aba60241c3794ef75c65
#
_entry.id   b14c60c21bf3aba60241c3794ef75c65
#
_cell.length_a   1.000
_cell.length_b   1.000
_cell.length_c   1.000
_cell.angle_alpha   90.00
_cell.angle_beta   90.00
_cell.angle_gamma   90.00
#
_symmetry.space_group_name_H-M   'P 1'
#
loop_
_entity.id
_entity.type
_entity.pdbx_description
1 polymer ?
#
loop_
_entity_poly.entity_id
_entity_poly.type
_entity_poly.pdbx_seq_one_letter_code
_entity_poly.pdbx_strand_id
1 'polypeptide(L)'
;MDLFNYFRRETTEVNIGAVPLGGPNSIRVQSMTNTSTQDTQACVEQAKRIVDAGGEYVRLTTQGIKEAENLMNINIGLRSQGYMVPLVADVHFNPKVADVAAQYAEKVRINPGNYVDAARTFKKLEYTDEEYAQEIQKIHDRFVPFLNICKKNHTAIRIGVNHGSLSDRIMSRYGDTPAGMVESCMEFLRICVEENFTDVVISIKASNTVVMVKTVRLLVDVMEKEGMAFPLHLGVTEAGDGEDGRIKSALGIGALLSDGLGDTCLLYTSPSPRDP
;
A
#
# COMPACT_ATOMS: atom_id res chain seq x y z
N MET A 1 4.75 24.77 7.91
CA MET A 1 3.86 24.93 6.72
C MET A 1 3.87 26.38 6.32
N ASP A 2 4.27 26.68 5.09
CA ASP A 2 4.14 28.02 4.53
C ASP A 2 2.67 28.14 4.01
N LEU A 3 1.90 29.04 4.59
CA LEU A 3 0.49 29.24 4.24
C LEU A 3 0.29 29.96 2.89
N PHE A 4 1.35 30.54 2.33
CA PHE A 4 1.28 31.37 1.12
C PHE A 4 1.94 30.72 -0.09
N ASN A 5 2.84 29.74 0.14
CA ASN A 5 3.56 29.05 -0.92
C ASN A 5 3.35 27.54 -0.77
N TYR A 6 2.77 26.92 -1.79
CA TYR A 6 2.60 25.49 -1.84
C TYR A 6 3.89 24.82 -2.30
N PHE A 7 4.40 23.90 -1.49
CA PHE A 7 5.52 23.03 -1.85
C PHE A 7 5.11 21.59 -1.67
N ARG A 8 5.23 20.81 -2.73
CA ARG A 8 5.09 19.37 -2.63
C ARG A 8 6.38 18.78 -2.06
N ARG A 9 6.24 17.89 -1.06
CA ARG A 9 7.37 17.16 -0.50
C ARG A 9 8.10 16.40 -1.60
N GLU A 10 9.42 16.55 -1.68
CA GLU A 10 10.25 15.76 -2.57
C GLU A 10 10.31 14.31 -2.08
N THR A 11 10.09 13.37 -3.00
CA THR A 11 10.11 11.94 -2.74
C THR A 11 11.00 11.23 -3.74
N THR A 12 11.44 10.02 -3.41
CA THR A 12 12.14 9.16 -4.38
C THR A 12 11.18 8.79 -5.52
N GLU A 13 11.71 8.72 -6.73
CA GLU A 13 10.95 8.17 -7.85
C GLU A 13 10.91 6.64 -7.76
N VAL A 14 9.73 6.07 -7.95
CA VAL A 14 9.47 4.64 -7.95
C VAL A 14 8.93 4.23 -9.31
N ASN A 15 9.59 3.26 -9.94
CA ASN A 15 9.15 2.74 -11.22
C ASN A 15 8.07 1.67 -11.03
N ILE A 16 6.88 1.91 -11.62
CA ILE A 16 5.75 0.96 -11.59
C ILE A 16 5.33 0.70 -13.04
N GLY A 17 5.95 -0.30 -13.65
CA GLY A 17 5.80 -0.52 -15.07
C GLY A 17 6.20 0.72 -15.87
N ALA A 18 5.33 1.16 -16.79
CA ALA A 18 5.56 2.35 -17.61
C ALA A 18 5.12 3.67 -16.96
N VAL A 19 4.60 3.64 -15.73
CA VAL A 19 4.04 4.83 -15.05
C VAL A 19 4.84 5.10 -13.78
N PRO A 20 5.83 6.00 -13.79
CA PRO A 20 6.62 6.35 -12.60
C PRO A 20 5.78 7.16 -11.60
N LEU A 21 6.13 7.01 -10.32
CA LEU A 21 5.48 7.62 -9.17
C LEU A 21 6.50 8.33 -8.29
N GLY A 22 6.09 9.42 -7.65
CA GLY A 22 6.99 10.21 -6.80
C GLY A 22 7.96 11.09 -7.60
N GLY A 23 8.98 11.65 -6.96
CA GLY A 23 9.89 12.60 -7.60
C GLY A 23 9.15 13.77 -8.25
N PRO A 24 9.51 14.15 -9.49
CA PRO A 24 8.88 15.25 -10.21
C PRO A 24 7.53 14.87 -10.85
N ASN A 25 7.10 13.62 -10.75
CA ASN A 25 5.89 13.15 -11.42
C ASN A 25 4.62 13.75 -10.81
N SER A 26 3.57 13.90 -11.61
CA SER A 26 2.24 14.31 -11.14
C SER A 26 1.68 13.29 -10.15
N ILE A 27 0.73 13.73 -9.32
CA ILE A 27 -0.01 12.84 -8.43
C ILE A 27 -0.80 11.84 -9.28
N ARG A 28 -0.57 10.54 -9.06
CA ARG A 28 -1.18 9.48 -9.85
C ARG A 28 -2.54 9.06 -9.31
N VAL A 29 -3.46 8.79 -10.21
CA VAL A 29 -4.81 8.30 -9.89
C VAL A 29 -4.84 6.78 -9.96
N GLN A 30 -5.20 6.16 -8.85
CA GLN A 30 -5.42 4.72 -8.78
C GLN A 30 -6.88 4.41 -8.50
N SER A 31 -7.43 3.39 -9.17
CA SER A 31 -8.71 2.80 -8.82
C SER A 31 -8.58 1.28 -8.69
N MET A 32 -9.65 0.60 -8.28
CA MET A 32 -9.62 -0.85 -8.11
C MET A 32 -10.84 -1.51 -8.73
N THR A 33 -10.65 -2.78 -9.14
CA THR A 33 -11.75 -3.62 -9.59
C THR A 33 -12.57 -4.14 -8.41
N ASN A 34 -13.84 -4.40 -8.66
CA ASN A 34 -14.74 -5.11 -7.74
C ASN A 34 -15.16 -6.48 -8.30
N THR A 35 -14.61 -6.88 -9.45
CA THR A 35 -14.78 -8.22 -10.04
C THR A 35 -13.93 -9.26 -9.32
N SER A 36 -14.32 -10.54 -9.42
CA SER A 36 -13.46 -11.63 -8.98
C SER A 36 -12.17 -11.64 -9.80
N THR A 37 -11.01 -11.63 -9.14
CA THR A 37 -9.70 -11.68 -9.83
C THR A 37 -9.47 -13.03 -10.52
N GLN A 38 -10.30 -14.05 -10.29
CA GLN A 38 -10.30 -15.30 -11.04
C GLN A 38 -11.06 -15.21 -12.37
N ASP A 39 -11.88 -14.17 -12.57
CA ASP A 39 -12.56 -13.89 -13.83
C ASP A 39 -11.74 -12.91 -14.68
N THR A 40 -10.91 -13.48 -15.56
CA THR A 40 -10.02 -12.71 -16.44
C THR A 40 -10.78 -11.69 -17.28
N GLN A 41 -11.89 -12.11 -17.93
CA GLN A 41 -12.61 -11.25 -18.84
C GLN A 41 -13.26 -10.07 -18.12
N ALA A 42 -13.93 -10.33 -17.00
CA ALA A 42 -14.56 -9.28 -16.21
C ALA A 42 -13.52 -8.28 -15.66
N CYS A 43 -12.34 -8.75 -15.22
CA CYS A 43 -11.25 -7.90 -14.77
C CYS A 43 -10.70 -7.02 -15.90
N VAL A 44 -10.46 -7.59 -17.09
CA VAL A 44 -9.98 -6.84 -18.26
C VAL A 44 -10.98 -5.73 -18.64
N GLU A 45 -12.27 -6.07 -18.77
CA GLU A 45 -13.28 -5.08 -19.13
C GLU A 45 -13.44 -3.97 -18.08
N GLN A 46 -13.34 -4.32 -16.78
CA GLN A 46 -13.39 -3.30 -15.75
C GLN A 46 -12.12 -2.45 -15.70
N ALA A 47 -10.95 -3.04 -15.88
CA ALA A 47 -9.68 -2.32 -15.95
C ALA A 47 -9.67 -1.31 -17.10
N LYS A 48 -10.17 -1.67 -18.28
CA LYS A 48 -10.34 -0.77 -19.42
C LYS A 48 -11.20 0.46 -19.04
N ARG A 49 -12.37 0.22 -18.44
CA ARG A 49 -13.24 1.33 -17.99
C ARG A 49 -12.54 2.26 -16.98
N ILE A 50 -11.72 1.71 -16.09
CA ILE A 50 -10.93 2.51 -15.14
C ILE A 50 -9.92 3.38 -15.89
N VAL A 51 -9.20 2.83 -16.87
CA VAL A 51 -8.21 3.55 -17.67
C VAL A 51 -8.87 4.62 -18.52
N ASP A 52 -9.97 4.28 -19.19
CA ASP A 52 -10.74 5.22 -20.05
C ASP A 52 -11.32 6.38 -19.24
N ALA A 53 -11.55 6.18 -17.93
CA ALA A 53 -11.95 7.22 -16.98
C ALA A 53 -10.76 8.01 -16.37
N GLY A 54 -9.53 7.77 -16.81
CA GLY A 54 -8.33 8.47 -16.35
C GLY A 54 -7.56 7.78 -15.21
N GLY A 55 -7.87 6.53 -14.89
CA GLY A 55 -7.08 5.75 -13.92
C GLY A 55 -5.72 5.36 -14.50
N GLU A 56 -4.65 5.62 -13.74
CA GLU A 56 -3.26 5.36 -14.14
C GLU A 56 -2.72 4.06 -13.55
N TYR A 57 -3.35 3.52 -12.50
CA TYR A 57 -3.09 2.21 -11.90
C TYR A 57 -4.39 1.48 -11.67
N VAL A 58 -4.40 0.17 -11.91
CA VAL A 58 -5.55 -0.70 -11.62
C VAL A 58 -5.18 -1.69 -10.53
N ARG A 59 -5.88 -1.62 -9.41
CA ARG A 59 -5.68 -2.52 -8.27
C ARG A 59 -6.67 -3.66 -8.32
N LEU A 60 -6.18 -4.88 -8.09
CA LEU A 60 -6.97 -6.12 -8.02
C LEU A 60 -6.78 -6.78 -6.65
N THR A 61 -7.87 -7.24 -6.07
CA THR A 61 -7.83 -8.03 -4.83
C THR A 61 -7.20 -9.39 -5.12
N THR A 62 -6.17 -9.76 -4.35
CA THR A 62 -5.37 -10.97 -4.58
C THR A 62 -5.26 -11.73 -3.26
N GLN A 63 -6.23 -12.59 -2.97
CA GLN A 63 -6.34 -13.29 -1.69
C GLN A 63 -5.65 -14.66 -1.70
N GLY A 64 -5.53 -15.31 -2.85
CA GLY A 64 -4.99 -16.63 -3.00
C GLY A 64 -4.04 -16.77 -4.19
N ILE A 65 -3.41 -17.95 -4.27
CA ILE A 65 -2.44 -18.27 -5.34
C ILE A 65 -3.11 -18.20 -6.73
N LYS A 66 -4.35 -18.68 -6.86
CA LYS A 66 -5.08 -18.68 -8.14
C LYS A 66 -5.31 -17.27 -8.68
N GLU A 67 -5.68 -16.33 -7.80
CA GLU A 67 -5.82 -14.91 -8.15
C GLU A 67 -4.47 -14.32 -8.55
N ALA A 68 -3.39 -14.66 -7.81
CA ALA A 68 -2.04 -14.18 -8.12
C ALA A 68 -1.55 -14.70 -9.49
N GLU A 69 -1.76 -15.97 -9.79
CA GLU A 69 -1.42 -16.56 -11.09
C GLU A 69 -2.26 -15.96 -12.22
N ASN A 70 -3.55 -15.68 -11.98
CA ASN A 70 -4.44 -15.11 -12.99
C ASN A 70 -4.11 -13.67 -13.36
N LEU A 71 -3.33 -12.96 -12.57
CA LEU A 71 -2.81 -11.62 -12.94
C LEU A 71 -2.04 -11.67 -14.28
N MET A 72 -1.36 -12.78 -14.56
CA MET A 72 -0.70 -13.00 -15.86
C MET A 72 -1.70 -12.94 -17.01
N ASN A 73 -2.82 -13.66 -16.90
CA ASN A 73 -3.85 -13.69 -17.94
C ASN A 73 -4.54 -12.33 -18.12
N ILE A 74 -4.81 -11.63 -17.01
CA ILE A 74 -5.39 -10.29 -17.04
C ILE A 74 -4.43 -9.33 -17.72
N ASN A 75 -3.13 -9.41 -17.40
CA ASN A 75 -2.10 -8.59 -18.01
C ASN A 75 -2.01 -8.84 -19.52
N ILE A 76 -1.96 -10.11 -19.95
CA ILE A 76 -1.97 -10.49 -21.38
C ILE A 76 -3.22 -9.94 -22.07
N GLY A 77 -4.40 -10.10 -21.46
CA GLY A 77 -5.67 -9.61 -22.00
C GLY A 77 -5.70 -8.11 -22.21
N LEU A 78 -5.14 -7.32 -21.29
CA LEU A 78 -5.01 -5.88 -21.41
C LEU A 78 -4.00 -5.47 -22.49
N ARG A 79 -2.80 -6.06 -22.48
CA ARG A 79 -1.72 -5.77 -23.43
C ARG A 79 -2.13 -6.09 -24.87
N SER A 80 -2.84 -7.19 -25.10
CA SER A 80 -3.36 -7.57 -26.43
C SER A 80 -4.36 -6.56 -27.02
N GLN A 81 -4.99 -5.74 -26.16
CA GLN A 81 -5.91 -4.69 -26.55
C GLN A 81 -5.30 -3.28 -26.49
N GLY A 82 -3.97 -3.17 -26.29
CA GLY A 82 -3.25 -1.90 -26.28
C GLY A 82 -3.26 -1.15 -24.94
N TYR A 83 -3.80 -1.73 -23.87
CA TYR A 83 -3.82 -1.11 -22.54
C TYR A 83 -2.53 -1.46 -21.79
N MET A 84 -1.69 -0.46 -21.52
CA MET A 84 -0.40 -0.61 -20.85
C MET A 84 -0.42 -0.24 -19.36
N VAL A 85 -1.61 -0.14 -18.77
CA VAL A 85 -1.79 0.24 -17.36
C VAL A 85 -1.11 -0.77 -16.42
N PRO A 86 -0.32 -0.30 -15.42
CA PRO A 86 0.25 -1.19 -14.41
C PRO A 86 -0.83 -1.79 -13.51
N LEU A 87 -0.69 -3.09 -13.23
CA LEU A 87 -1.53 -3.81 -12.29
C LEU A 87 -0.94 -3.77 -10.88
N VAL A 88 -1.80 -3.59 -9.90
CA VAL A 88 -1.44 -3.58 -8.48
C VAL A 88 -2.13 -4.74 -7.78
N ALA A 89 -1.36 -5.74 -7.38
CA ALA A 89 -1.86 -6.85 -6.58
C ALA A 89 -2.02 -6.43 -5.11
N ASP A 90 -3.24 -6.56 -4.60
CA ASP A 90 -3.53 -6.28 -3.19
C ASP A 90 -3.59 -7.58 -2.40
N VAL A 91 -2.45 -7.98 -1.86
CA VAL A 91 -2.30 -9.25 -1.17
C VAL A 91 -2.72 -9.14 0.28
N HIS A 92 -3.40 -10.17 0.75
CA HIS A 92 -3.89 -10.31 2.12
C HIS A 92 -3.45 -11.63 2.75
N PHE A 93 -2.99 -11.57 4.02
CA PHE A 93 -2.81 -12.66 4.96
C PHE A 93 -1.82 -13.77 4.58
N ASN A 94 -1.35 -13.88 3.34
CA ASN A 94 -0.48 -14.97 2.93
C ASN A 94 0.75 -14.46 2.16
N PRO A 95 1.95 -14.48 2.76
CA PRO A 95 3.17 -14.05 2.10
C PRO A 95 3.50 -14.79 0.80
N LYS A 96 3.14 -16.08 0.68
CA LYS A 96 3.36 -16.86 -0.55
C LYS A 96 2.58 -16.31 -1.74
N VAL A 97 1.41 -15.72 -1.49
CA VAL A 97 0.63 -15.06 -2.53
C VAL A 97 1.35 -13.83 -3.06
N ALA A 98 2.04 -13.08 -2.18
CA ALA A 98 2.86 -11.94 -2.58
C ALA A 98 4.03 -12.37 -3.48
N ASP A 99 4.70 -13.48 -3.16
CA ASP A 99 5.80 -14.04 -3.96
C ASP A 99 5.36 -14.38 -5.40
N VAL A 100 4.15 -14.95 -5.55
CA VAL A 100 3.59 -15.27 -6.87
C VAL A 100 3.14 -14.00 -7.59
N ALA A 101 2.41 -13.12 -6.90
CA ALA A 101 1.91 -11.87 -7.47
C ALA A 101 3.03 -10.96 -7.99
N ALA A 102 4.20 -10.94 -7.32
CA ALA A 102 5.36 -10.17 -7.73
C ALA A 102 5.97 -10.61 -9.07
N GLN A 103 5.56 -11.75 -9.60
CA GLN A 103 6.01 -12.22 -10.92
C GLN A 103 5.12 -11.70 -12.05
N TYR A 104 3.92 -11.20 -11.74
CA TYR A 104 2.90 -10.90 -12.75
C TYR A 104 2.27 -9.50 -12.61
N ALA A 105 2.51 -8.80 -11.50
CA ALA A 105 2.04 -7.44 -11.27
C ALA A 105 3.21 -6.46 -11.20
N GLU A 106 3.01 -5.25 -11.63
CA GLU A 106 4.00 -4.18 -11.56
C GLU A 106 4.15 -3.59 -10.15
N LYS A 107 3.16 -3.82 -9.29
CA LYS A 107 3.24 -3.45 -7.87
C LYS A 107 2.49 -4.45 -7.00
N VAL A 108 3.05 -4.82 -5.85
CA VAL A 108 2.40 -5.68 -4.86
C VAL A 108 2.21 -4.92 -3.55
N ARG A 109 0.99 -4.94 -3.00
CA ARG A 109 0.74 -4.43 -1.65
C ARG A 109 0.80 -5.55 -0.63
N ILE A 110 1.55 -5.32 0.42
CA ILE A 110 1.55 -6.13 1.64
C ILE A 110 1.07 -5.29 2.82
N ASN A 111 0.59 -5.98 3.88
CA ASN A 111 0.20 -5.35 5.13
C ASN A 111 1.11 -5.82 6.26
N PRO A 112 1.95 -4.96 6.84
CA PRO A 112 2.85 -5.30 7.93
C PRO A 112 2.20 -6.07 9.08
N GLY A 113 0.98 -5.69 9.45
CA GLY A 113 0.28 -6.26 10.60
C GLY A 113 -0.17 -7.71 10.43
N ASN A 114 -0.09 -8.28 9.23
CA ASN A 114 -0.46 -9.68 8.95
C ASN A 114 0.40 -10.35 7.88
N TYR A 115 1.58 -9.81 7.60
CA TYR A 115 2.48 -10.38 6.60
C TYR A 115 3.30 -11.56 7.16
N VAL A 116 3.86 -11.41 8.36
CA VAL A 116 4.62 -12.44 9.06
C VAL A 116 3.98 -12.79 10.40
N ASP A 117 3.52 -11.76 11.10
CA ASP A 117 2.83 -11.93 12.37
C ASP A 117 1.52 -12.72 12.16
N ALA A 118 1.22 -13.62 13.09
CA ALA A 118 -0.08 -14.28 13.11
C ALA A 118 -1.20 -13.24 13.20
N ALA A 119 -2.34 -13.53 12.57
CA ALA A 119 -3.52 -12.69 12.72
C ALA A 119 -3.75 -12.36 14.20
N ARG A 120 -4.11 -11.12 14.50
CA ARG A 120 -4.33 -10.56 15.83
C ARG A 120 -5.09 -11.56 16.71
N THR A 121 -4.41 -12.10 17.71
CA THR A 121 -4.96 -13.16 18.58
C THR A 121 -5.30 -12.67 19.96
N PHE A 122 -4.80 -11.48 20.36
CA PHE A 122 -4.90 -10.90 21.71
C PHE A 122 -4.39 -11.84 22.82
N LYS A 123 -3.53 -12.82 22.46
CA LYS A 123 -3.07 -13.85 23.40
C LYS A 123 -1.80 -13.44 24.15
N LYS A 124 -0.94 -12.65 23.51
CA LYS A 124 0.29 -12.17 24.12
C LYS A 124 0.29 -10.66 24.18
N LEU A 125 0.27 -10.12 25.39
CA LEU A 125 0.15 -8.68 25.65
C LEU A 125 1.46 -8.03 26.04
N GLU A 126 2.51 -8.81 26.29
CA GLU A 126 3.82 -8.31 26.69
C GLU A 126 4.93 -9.05 25.92
N TYR A 127 5.91 -8.29 25.45
CA TYR A 127 7.13 -8.79 24.80
C TYR A 127 8.34 -8.18 25.47
N THR A 128 9.33 -9.01 25.84
CA THR A 128 10.64 -8.50 26.24
C THR A 128 11.37 -7.91 25.03
N ASP A 129 12.47 -7.17 25.26
CA ASP A 129 13.24 -6.61 24.15
C ASP A 129 13.87 -7.70 23.29
N GLU A 130 14.30 -8.81 23.90
CA GLU A 130 14.86 -9.96 23.19
C GLU A 130 13.79 -10.66 22.34
N GLU A 131 12.60 -10.87 22.89
CA GLU A 131 11.49 -11.46 22.14
C GLU A 131 11.06 -10.56 20.96
N TYR A 132 11.03 -9.25 21.21
CA TYR A 132 10.70 -8.28 20.14
C TYR A 132 11.74 -8.33 19.03
N ALA A 133 13.04 -8.36 19.37
CA ALA A 133 14.11 -8.47 18.39
C ALA A 133 14.03 -9.77 17.58
N GLN A 134 13.65 -10.88 18.21
CA GLN A 134 13.44 -12.17 17.50
C GLN A 134 12.28 -12.10 16.50
N GLU A 135 11.21 -11.39 16.83
CA GLU A 135 10.09 -11.19 15.88
C GLU A 135 10.50 -10.30 14.70
N ILE A 136 11.31 -9.26 14.93
CA ILE A 136 11.90 -8.46 13.84
C ILE A 136 12.78 -9.32 12.94
N GLN A 137 13.60 -10.22 13.52
CA GLN A 137 14.41 -11.15 12.72
C GLN A 137 13.56 -12.07 11.85
N LYS A 138 12.43 -12.58 12.37
CA LYS A 138 11.49 -13.38 11.56
C LYS A 138 10.89 -12.58 10.40
N ILE A 139 10.60 -11.30 10.62
CA ILE A 139 10.15 -10.40 9.55
C ILE A 139 11.23 -10.29 8.48
N HIS A 140 12.46 -10.01 8.89
CA HIS A 140 13.60 -9.92 7.98
C HIS A 140 13.77 -11.21 7.16
N ASP A 141 13.84 -12.37 7.82
CA ASP A 141 14.05 -13.67 7.19
C ASP A 141 12.95 -14.03 6.16
N ARG A 142 11.73 -13.53 6.35
CA ARG A 142 10.62 -13.76 5.40
C ARG A 142 10.51 -12.67 4.33
N PHE A 143 10.86 -11.44 4.68
CA PHE A 143 10.67 -10.30 3.79
C PHE A 143 11.80 -10.17 2.75
N VAL A 144 13.05 -10.43 3.13
CA VAL A 144 14.20 -10.34 2.21
C VAL A 144 14.07 -11.26 0.99
N PRO A 145 13.68 -12.54 1.10
CA PRO A 145 13.40 -13.37 -0.08
C PRO A 145 12.34 -12.77 -1.02
N PHE A 146 11.29 -12.16 -0.49
CA PHE A 146 10.28 -11.47 -1.29
C PHE A 146 10.85 -10.23 -1.99
N LEU A 147 11.67 -9.42 -1.30
CA LEU A 147 12.36 -8.28 -1.93
C LEU A 147 13.24 -8.74 -3.10
N ASN A 148 13.90 -9.88 -2.98
CA ASN A 148 14.72 -10.45 -4.06
C ASN A 148 13.88 -10.88 -5.27
N ILE A 149 12.66 -11.40 -5.05
CA ILE A 149 11.71 -11.68 -6.14
C ILE A 149 11.30 -10.37 -6.81
N CYS A 150 11.00 -9.33 -6.03
CA CYS A 150 10.62 -8.00 -6.53
C CYS A 150 11.76 -7.36 -7.35
N LYS A 151 13.00 -7.40 -6.84
CA LYS A 151 14.20 -6.94 -7.59
C LYS A 151 14.33 -7.63 -8.95
N LYS A 152 14.19 -8.96 -8.96
CA LYS A 152 14.31 -9.77 -10.19
C LYS A 152 13.24 -9.43 -11.24
N ASN A 153 12.01 -9.13 -10.80
CA ASN A 153 10.88 -8.90 -11.67
C ASN A 153 10.59 -7.40 -11.91
N HIS A 154 11.40 -6.49 -11.35
CA HIS A 154 11.18 -5.04 -11.39
C HIS A 154 9.79 -4.65 -10.83
N THR A 155 9.38 -5.31 -9.77
CA THR A 155 8.08 -5.11 -9.13
C THR A 155 8.25 -4.18 -7.94
N ALA A 156 7.54 -3.05 -7.95
CA ALA A 156 7.47 -2.16 -6.80
C ALA A 156 6.64 -2.78 -5.68
N ILE A 157 6.89 -2.38 -4.44
CA ILE A 157 6.05 -2.78 -3.31
C ILE A 157 5.28 -1.60 -2.72
N ARG A 158 4.12 -1.87 -2.16
CA ARG A 158 3.43 -0.94 -1.29
C ARG A 158 3.30 -1.53 0.11
N ILE A 159 3.96 -0.90 1.07
CA ILE A 159 3.79 -1.19 2.49
C ILE A 159 2.54 -0.46 2.95
N GLY A 160 1.48 -1.21 3.20
CA GLY A 160 0.14 -0.67 3.45
C GLY A 160 -0.38 -1.02 4.84
N VAL A 161 -0.18 -0.12 5.80
CA VAL A 161 -0.68 -0.26 7.17
C VAL A 161 -2.14 0.18 7.26
N ASN A 162 -2.96 -0.63 7.92
CA ASN A 162 -4.33 -0.27 8.29
C ASN A 162 -4.45 -0.27 9.81
N HIS A 163 -5.12 0.74 10.36
CA HIS A 163 -5.34 0.91 11.80
C HIS A 163 -5.90 -0.35 12.48
N GLY A 164 -6.93 -0.97 11.90
CA GLY A 164 -7.57 -2.16 12.48
C GLY A 164 -6.78 -3.48 12.35
N SER A 165 -5.57 -3.49 11.80
CA SER A 165 -4.80 -4.71 11.52
C SER A 165 -3.35 -4.65 12.03
N LEU A 166 -3.08 -3.92 13.10
CA LEU A 166 -1.78 -3.92 13.76
C LEU A 166 -1.52 -5.27 14.43
N SER A 167 -0.27 -5.75 14.40
CA SER A 167 0.12 -7.00 15.07
C SER A 167 0.06 -6.89 16.61
N ASP A 168 -0.11 -8.03 17.29
CA ASP A 168 -0.11 -8.07 18.77
C ASP A 168 1.19 -7.49 19.36
N ARG A 169 2.31 -7.67 18.67
CA ARG A 169 3.62 -7.14 19.06
C ARG A 169 3.65 -5.61 19.04
N ILE A 170 3.15 -4.99 17.98
CA ILE A 170 3.02 -3.52 17.88
C ILE A 170 2.04 -3.00 18.93
N MET A 171 0.91 -3.67 19.07
CA MET A 171 -0.11 -3.30 20.05
C MET A 171 0.41 -3.33 21.49
N SER A 172 1.25 -4.32 21.83
CA SER A 172 1.81 -4.46 23.18
C SER A 172 2.78 -3.33 23.55
N ARG A 173 3.56 -2.86 22.58
CA ARG A 173 4.63 -1.86 22.84
C ARG A 173 4.20 -0.43 22.56
N TYR A 174 3.41 -0.19 21.52
CA TYR A 174 3.03 1.15 21.05
C TYR A 174 1.52 1.44 21.17
N GLY A 175 0.71 0.41 21.43
CA GLY A 175 -0.75 0.52 21.49
C GLY A 175 -1.39 0.77 20.14
N ASP A 176 -2.71 0.98 20.15
CA ASP A 176 -3.52 1.35 18.98
C ASP A 176 -3.45 2.87 18.75
N THR A 177 -2.28 3.33 18.38
CA THR A 177 -1.92 4.75 18.30
C THR A 177 -1.28 5.11 16.96
N PRO A 178 -1.23 6.40 16.59
CA PRO A 178 -0.43 6.85 15.46
C PRO A 178 1.03 6.36 15.49
N ALA A 179 1.65 6.35 16.68
CA ALA A 179 3.02 5.86 16.84
C ALA A 179 3.15 4.36 16.52
N GLY A 180 2.18 3.54 16.95
CA GLY A 180 2.15 2.12 16.62
C GLY A 180 1.97 1.87 15.11
N MET A 181 1.12 2.64 14.45
CA MET A 181 0.95 2.55 12.99
C MET A 181 2.23 2.94 12.25
N VAL A 182 2.91 4.00 12.70
CA VAL A 182 4.18 4.45 12.12
C VAL A 182 5.26 3.39 12.32
N GLU A 183 5.44 2.87 13.53
CA GLU A 183 6.48 1.86 13.79
C GLU A 183 6.22 0.57 13.01
N SER A 184 4.97 0.12 12.91
CA SER A 184 4.59 -1.02 12.06
C SER A 184 5.04 -0.85 10.60
N CYS A 185 5.09 0.37 10.10
CA CYS A 185 5.60 0.70 8.77
C CYS A 185 7.13 0.76 8.77
N MET A 186 7.71 1.47 9.73
CA MET A 186 9.15 1.76 9.78
C MET A 186 10.02 0.50 9.91
N GLU A 187 9.54 -0.52 10.61
CA GLU A 187 10.23 -1.82 10.69
C GLU A 187 10.51 -2.42 9.32
N PHE A 188 9.53 -2.38 8.41
CA PHE A 188 9.69 -2.86 7.04
C PHE A 188 10.52 -1.91 6.18
N LEU A 189 10.40 -0.60 6.39
CA LEU A 189 11.19 0.39 5.64
C LEU A 189 12.68 0.29 5.95
N ARG A 190 13.04 0.07 7.22
CA ARG A 190 14.44 -0.12 7.62
C ARG A 190 15.06 -1.33 6.92
N ILE A 191 14.32 -2.45 6.80
CA ILE A 191 14.76 -3.62 6.03
C ILE A 191 14.90 -3.28 4.54
N CYS A 192 13.97 -2.50 3.95
CA CYS A 192 14.10 -2.07 2.56
C CYS A 192 15.38 -1.26 2.33
N VAL A 193 15.71 -0.35 3.24
CA VAL A 193 16.93 0.47 3.18
C VAL A 193 18.18 -0.40 3.33
N GLU A 194 18.20 -1.31 4.30
CA GLU A 194 19.29 -2.28 4.52
C GLU A 194 19.56 -3.12 3.28
N GLU A 195 18.50 -3.58 2.63
CA GLU A 195 18.55 -4.38 1.41
C GLU A 195 18.73 -3.57 0.13
N ASN A 196 18.91 -2.25 0.21
CA ASN A 196 19.00 -1.36 -0.95
C ASN A 196 17.81 -1.53 -1.93
N PHE A 197 16.59 -1.66 -1.39
CA PHE A 197 15.36 -1.75 -2.17
C PHE A 197 14.59 -0.44 -2.07
N THR A 198 14.58 0.34 -3.15
CA THR A 198 14.02 1.71 -3.17
C THR A 198 12.66 1.82 -3.87
N ASP A 199 12.22 0.78 -4.60
CA ASP A 199 10.92 0.76 -5.28
C ASP A 199 9.76 0.53 -4.30
N VAL A 200 9.64 1.45 -3.31
CA VAL A 200 8.71 1.35 -2.19
C VAL A 200 7.73 2.51 -2.19
N VAL A 201 6.45 2.20 -2.07
CA VAL A 201 5.36 3.15 -1.85
C VAL A 201 4.75 2.86 -0.47
N ILE A 202 4.33 3.89 0.24
CA ILE A 202 3.77 3.71 1.59
C ILE A 202 2.32 4.15 1.62
N SER A 203 1.49 3.43 2.36
CA SER A 203 0.15 3.92 2.72
C SER A 203 -0.17 3.63 4.17
N ILE A 204 -0.71 4.62 4.85
CA ILE A 204 -1.34 4.46 6.16
C ILE A 204 -2.81 4.83 6.00
N LYS A 205 -3.69 3.94 6.42
CA LYS A 205 -5.13 4.13 6.31
C LYS A 205 -5.80 3.90 7.66
N ALA A 206 -6.76 4.75 7.97
CA ALA A 206 -7.67 4.61 9.09
C ALA A 206 -9.07 5.06 8.66
N SER A 207 -10.10 4.57 9.32
CA SER A 207 -11.48 5.01 9.13
C SER A 207 -11.73 6.41 9.72
N ASN A 208 -10.99 6.74 10.78
CA ASN A 208 -10.96 8.10 11.34
C ASN A 208 -9.96 8.96 10.58
N THR A 209 -10.45 9.97 9.86
CA THR A 209 -9.64 10.88 9.04
C THR A 209 -8.62 11.68 9.85
N VAL A 210 -8.96 12.08 11.08
CA VAL A 210 -8.03 12.82 11.96
C VAL A 210 -6.86 11.93 12.38
N VAL A 211 -7.13 10.68 12.75
CA VAL A 211 -6.10 9.70 13.08
C VAL A 211 -5.21 9.46 11.86
N MET A 212 -5.80 9.25 10.69
CA MET A 212 -5.06 9.02 9.45
C MET A 212 -4.12 10.19 9.12
N VAL A 213 -4.62 11.42 9.12
CA VAL A 213 -3.83 12.64 8.83
C VAL A 213 -2.69 12.81 9.83
N LYS A 214 -2.97 12.68 11.13
CA LYS A 214 -1.93 12.77 12.19
C LYS A 214 -0.86 11.69 12.00
N THR A 215 -1.25 10.47 11.68
CA THR A 215 -0.32 9.36 11.50
C THR A 215 0.57 9.55 10.28
N VAL A 216 0.02 10.01 9.15
CA VAL A 216 0.83 10.27 7.95
C VAL A 216 1.83 11.40 8.19
N ARG A 217 1.42 12.49 8.86
CA ARG A 217 2.34 13.57 9.24
C ARG A 217 3.47 13.07 10.14
N LEU A 218 3.13 12.24 11.15
CA LEU A 218 4.13 11.63 12.03
C LEU A 218 5.07 10.70 11.26
N LEU A 219 4.55 9.89 10.35
CA LEU A 219 5.37 9.01 9.50
C LEU A 219 6.38 9.81 8.68
N VAL A 220 5.95 10.92 8.08
CA VAL A 220 6.85 11.78 7.29
C VAL A 220 7.97 12.34 8.16
N ASP A 221 7.65 12.85 9.35
CA ASP A 221 8.65 13.37 10.31
C ASP A 221 9.67 12.30 10.73
N VAL A 222 9.20 11.06 10.99
CA VAL A 222 10.09 9.95 11.36
C VAL A 222 10.95 9.51 10.18
N MET A 223 10.37 9.38 8.97
CA MET A 223 11.14 9.04 7.78
C MET A 223 12.23 10.06 7.47
N GLU A 224 11.92 11.35 7.57
CA GLU A 224 12.90 12.43 7.32
C GLU A 224 14.05 12.38 8.32
N LYS A 225 13.76 12.11 9.59
CA LYS A 225 14.80 11.93 10.64
C LYS A 225 15.71 10.73 10.37
N GLU A 226 15.19 9.69 9.73
CA GLU A 226 15.96 8.49 9.34
C GLU A 226 16.50 8.58 7.90
N GLY A 227 16.41 9.73 7.23
CA GLY A 227 16.93 9.95 5.88
C GLY A 227 16.14 9.26 4.75
N MET A 228 14.86 8.97 4.98
CA MET A 228 13.98 8.32 4.01
C MET A 228 13.02 9.31 3.37
N ALA A 229 12.79 9.16 2.06
CA ALA A 229 11.90 10.01 1.28
C ALA A 229 10.95 9.21 0.38
N PHE A 230 10.44 8.09 0.86
CA PHE A 230 9.53 7.25 0.08
C PHE A 230 8.21 7.95 -0.25
N PRO A 231 7.63 7.71 -1.46
CA PRO A 231 6.36 8.29 -1.87
C PRO A 231 5.17 7.71 -1.12
N LEU A 232 4.12 8.53 -1.00
CA LEU A 232 2.92 8.24 -0.23
C LEU A 232 1.72 7.96 -1.12
N HIS A 233 1.01 6.88 -0.81
CA HIS A 233 -0.30 6.55 -1.35
C HIS A 233 -1.38 6.92 -0.33
N LEU A 234 -2.20 7.89 -0.65
CA LEU A 234 -3.25 8.39 0.24
C LEU A 234 -4.57 7.64 0.04
N GLY A 235 -5.34 7.51 1.10
CA GLY A 235 -6.68 6.93 1.07
C GLY A 235 -7.25 6.76 2.47
N VAL A 236 -8.57 6.83 2.57
CA VAL A 236 -9.32 6.54 3.79
C VAL A 236 -9.89 5.12 3.67
N THR A 237 -9.77 4.30 4.72
CA THR A 237 -10.40 2.97 4.74
C THR A 237 -11.79 3.08 5.37
N GLU A 238 -12.72 2.23 4.91
CA GLU A 238 -14.10 2.22 5.44
C GLU A 238 -14.74 3.61 5.43
N ALA A 239 -14.52 4.34 4.33
CA ALA A 239 -15.01 5.72 4.24
C ALA A 239 -16.54 5.81 4.14
N GLY A 240 -17.21 4.70 3.81
CA GLY A 240 -18.65 4.63 3.55
C GLY A 240 -18.98 4.72 2.07
N ASP A 241 -20.25 4.61 1.76
CA ASP A 241 -20.77 4.63 0.40
C ASP A 241 -21.13 6.03 -0.12
N GLY A 242 -21.15 6.17 -1.42
CA GLY A 242 -21.70 7.34 -2.11
C GLY A 242 -21.09 8.65 -1.65
N GLU A 243 -21.92 9.56 -1.17
CA GLU A 243 -21.55 10.93 -0.81
C GLU A 243 -20.67 10.98 0.46
N ASP A 244 -21.01 10.22 1.49
CA ASP A 244 -20.23 10.17 2.74
C ASP A 244 -18.81 9.69 2.50
N GLY A 245 -18.63 8.64 1.69
CA GLY A 245 -17.33 8.13 1.32
C GLY A 245 -16.50 9.16 0.56
N ARG A 246 -17.13 9.93 -0.34
CA ARG A 246 -16.46 11.02 -1.07
C ARG A 246 -16.05 12.16 -0.15
N ILE A 247 -16.92 12.59 0.76
CA ILE A 247 -16.64 13.66 1.72
C ILE A 247 -15.49 13.27 2.64
N LYS A 248 -15.53 12.09 3.25
CA LYS A 248 -14.45 11.60 4.12
C LYS A 248 -13.11 11.47 3.38
N SER A 249 -13.14 10.93 2.15
CA SER A 249 -11.95 10.80 1.31
C SER A 249 -11.40 12.18 0.93
N ALA A 250 -12.27 13.12 0.54
CA ALA A 250 -11.87 14.49 0.21
C ALA A 250 -11.23 15.20 1.41
N LEU A 251 -11.79 15.06 2.61
CA LEU A 251 -11.24 15.64 3.82
C LEU A 251 -9.87 15.05 4.19
N GLY A 252 -9.76 13.72 4.24
CA GLY A 252 -8.53 13.06 4.64
C GLY A 252 -7.41 13.21 3.63
N ILE A 253 -7.69 12.98 2.35
CA ILE A 253 -6.71 13.13 1.26
C ILE A 253 -6.39 14.61 1.04
N GLY A 254 -7.40 15.48 0.99
CA GLY A 254 -7.24 16.91 0.77
C GLY A 254 -6.39 17.59 1.83
N ALA A 255 -6.57 17.24 3.12
CA ALA A 255 -5.74 17.76 4.20
C ALA A 255 -4.24 17.47 3.97
N LEU A 256 -3.90 16.24 3.57
CA LEU A 256 -2.50 15.85 3.32
C LEU A 256 -1.96 16.47 2.03
N LEU A 257 -2.77 16.53 0.96
CA LEU A 257 -2.37 17.21 -0.27
C LEU A 257 -2.12 18.70 -0.04
N SER A 258 -2.91 19.35 0.82
CA SER A 258 -2.69 20.75 1.21
C SER A 258 -1.39 20.95 1.98
N ASP A 259 -0.91 19.93 2.68
CA ASP A 259 0.41 19.92 3.33
C ASP A 259 1.56 19.64 2.34
N GLY A 260 1.27 19.40 1.07
CA GLY A 260 2.26 18.96 0.08
C GLY A 260 2.61 17.46 0.18
N LEU A 261 1.82 16.66 0.89
CA LEU A 261 2.04 15.24 1.11
C LEU A 261 1.14 14.41 0.20
N GLY A 262 1.74 13.47 -0.55
CA GLY A 262 1.01 12.52 -1.39
C GLY A 262 1.47 12.49 -2.84
N ASP A 263 1.65 11.29 -3.35
CA ASP A 263 2.15 11.00 -4.69
C ASP A 263 1.15 10.21 -5.52
N THR A 264 0.26 9.48 -4.86
CA THR A 264 -0.87 8.81 -5.48
C THR A 264 -2.01 8.70 -4.49
N CYS A 265 -3.23 8.61 -4.99
CA CYS A 265 -4.41 8.38 -4.17
C CYS A 265 -5.31 7.30 -4.75
N LEU A 266 -6.03 6.60 -3.86
CA LEU A 266 -7.11 5.72 -4.23
C LEU A 266 -8.42 6.50 -4.14
N LEU A 267 -9.02 6.75 -5.29
CA LEU A 267 -10.36 7.32 -5.37
C LEU A 267 -11.37 6.18 -5.46
N TYR A 268 -12.26 6.12 -4.49
CA TYR A 268 -13.38 5.20 -4.50
C TYR A 268 -14.48 5.75 -5.41
N THR A 269 -14.78 5.00 -6.47
CA THR A 269 -15.92 5.29 -7.36
C THR A 269 -17.03 4.24 -7.24
N SER A 270 -16.79 3.15 -6.51
CA SER A 270 -17.73 2.05 -6.27
C SER A 270 -17.48 1.45 -4.90
N PRO A 271 -18.48 0.81 -4.24
CA PRO A 271 -18.24 0.06 -3.02
C PRO A 271 -17.13 -0.98 -3.25
N SER A 272 -16.22 -1.05 -2.30
CA SER A 272 -15.17 -2.06 -2.29
C SER A 272 -15.81 -3.43 -2.05
N PRO A 273 -15.32 -4.52 -2.68
CA PRO A 273 -15.77 -5.88 -2.32
C PRO A 273 -15.56 -6.24 -0.84
N ARG A 274 -14.94 -5.36 -0.06
CA ARG A 274 -14.66 -5.52 1.36
C ARG A 274 -15.52 -4.65 2.27
N ASP A 275 -16.24 -3.73 1.69
CA ASP A 275 -17.21 -2.96 2.45
C ASP A 275 -18.48 -3.80 2.52
N PRO A 276 -18.98 -4.15 3.72
CA PRO A 276 -20.13 -5.03 3.89
C PRO A 276 -21.40 -4.42 3.32
#